data_4b595965f30094b6eb840a783ff439e0
#
_entry.id   4b595965f30094b6eb840a783ff439e0
#
_cell.length_a   1.000
_cell.length_b   1.000
_cell.length_c   1.000
_cell.angle_alpha   90.00
_cell.angle_beta   90.00
_cell.angle_gamma   90.00
#
_symmetry.space_group_name_H-M   'P 1'
#
loop_
_entity.id
_entity.type
_entity.pdbx_description
1 polymer ?
#
loop_
_entity_poly.entity_id
_entity_poly.type
_entity_poly.pdbx_seq_one_letter_code
_entity_poly.pdbx_strand_id
1 'polypeptide(L)'
;MWKQVPSNRAGQIFHLKGQAIPDTFEIKVVEPFQGAASSGQSFPTMYVLDSSLTFDIVAGTKHLYDVFSGGALPLCYLVAIGYADPDVAGRRFRDYTPTKAELPSGLSQPLPFGTGGAASYLDVLYGEIIPGLERRYPLDPRERVLVGYSLSGRFATYTLFNAPNAFGRYLIISPSLWWDRGSAFLEEEAWARSNTDLQARVFLVGGDAEETSGGGWRNNLPDEVGLPLRQLTNMRELDRRLAARNYPSLRIKTALIPEGRHVTVVPAAVALGLVEVFAL
;
A
#
# COMPACT_ATOMS: atom_id res chain seq x y z
N MET A 1 6.38 16.70 -16.07
CA MET A 1 6.43 18.03 -15.44
C MET A 1 5.43 18.09 -14.28
N TRP A 2 5.86 18.54 -13.11
CA TRP A 2 4.98 18.71 -11.94
C TRP A 2 4.09 19.96 -12.11
N LYS A 3 2.77 19.77 -12.00
CA LYS A 3 1.80 20.85 -12.04
C LYS A 3 1.01 20.86 -10.73
N GLN A 4 1.08 21.96 -9.99
CA GLN A 4 0.22 22.18 -8.83
C GLN A 4 -1.19 22.55 -9.30
N VAL A 5 -2.20 21.97 -8.67
CA VAL A 5 -3.61 22.33 -8.86
C VAL A 5 -4.16 22.93 -7.58
N PRO A 6 -5.22 23.75 -7.62
CA PRO A 6 -5.83 24.30 -6.41
C PRO A 6 -6.23 23.17 -5.46
N SER A 7 -5.86 23.28 -4.18
CA SER A 7 -6.23 22.33 -3.14
C SER A 7 -7.47 22.80 -2.39
N ASN A 8 -8.23 21.84 -1.89
CA ASN A 8 -9.21 22.04 -0.84
C ASN A 8 -8.58 21.66 0.52
N ARG A 9 -9.36 21.41 1.55
CA ARG A 9 -8.90 21.08 2.92
C ARG A 9 -7.92 19.89 3.03
N ALA A 10 -7.67 19.16 1.95
CA ALA A 10 -6.87 17.94 1.92
C ALA A 10 -5.37 18.16 1.66
N GLY A 11 -4.85 19.39 1.74
CA GLY A 11 -3.44 19.67 1.46
C GLY A 11 -3.18 20.12 0.02
N GLN A 12 -1.98 19.88 -0.49
CA GLN A 12 -1.58 20.27 -1.84
C GLN A 12 -1.78 19.09 -2.81
N ILE A 13 -2.29 19.39 -4.01
CA ILE A 13 -2.52 18.40 -5.06
C ILE A 13 -1.60 18.73 -6.25
N PHE A 14 -0.90 17.70 -6.73
CA PHE A 14 -0.04 17.80 -7.91
C PHE A 14 -0.46 16.78 -8.96
N HIS A 15 -0.29 17.15 -10.21
CA HIS A 15 -0.38 16.22 -11.34
C HIS A 15 1.02 15.99 -11.92
N LEU A 16 1.42 14.73 -12.01
CA LEU A 16 2.66 14.30 -12.63
C LEU A 16 2.33 13.46 -13.88
N LYS A 17 2.80 13.88 -15.03
CA LYS A 17 2.85 13.02 -16.21
C LYS A 17 4.03 12.09 -16.08
N GLY A 18 3.76 10.79 -15.92
CA GLY A 18 4.81 9.79 -15.80
C GLY A 18 5.59 9.60 -17.11
N GLN A 19 6.84 9.21 -17.00
CA GLN A 19 7.71 8.88 -18.12
C GLN A 19 7.69 7.37 -18.42
N ALA A 20 7.85 6.55 -17.39
CA ALA A 20 7.79 5.09 -17.52
C ALA A 20 6.38 4.59 -17.84
N ILE A 21 5.35 5.26 -17.31
CA ILE A 21 3.94 5.03 -17.64
C ILE A 21 3.33 6.35 -18.06
N PRO A 22 2.82 6.49 -19.31
CA PRO A 22 2.38 7.76 -19.87
C PRO A 22 1.00 8.21 -19.35
N ASP A 23 0.67 7.90 -18.10
CA ASP A 23 -0.52 8.37 -17.41
C ASP A 23 -0.26 9.64 -16.62
N THR A 24 -1.31 10.32 -16.20
CA THR A 24 -1.22 11.45 -15.27
C THR A 24 -1.58 10.96 -13.86
N PHE A 25 -0.59 10.97 -12.99
CA PHE A 25 -0.76 10.63 -11.59
C PHE A 25 -1.23 11.85 -10.79
N GLU A 26 -2.21 11.66 -9.92
CA GLU A 26 -2.61 12.64 -8.93
C GLU A 26 -1.89 12.34 -7.61
N ILE A 27 -1.22 13.34 -7.08
CA ILE A 27 -0.43 13.22 -5.86
C ILE A 27 -0.95 14.26 -4.86
N LYS A 28 -1.49 13.79 -3.74
CA LYS A 28 -1.98 14.64 -2.65
C LYS A 28 -0.93 14.65 -1.54
N VAL A 29 -0.56 15.82 -1.07
CA VAL A 29 0.44 16.00 -0.01
C VAL A 29 -0.20 16.70 1.17
N VAL A 30 -0.21 16.05 2.33
CA VAL A 30 -0.61 16.64 3.61
C VAL A 30 0.63 16.79 4.47
N GLU A 31 0.89 18.01 4.88
CA GLU A 31 2.04 18.35 5.73
C GLU A 31 1.81 17.88 7.18
N PRO A 32 2.87 17.72 7.97
CA PRO A 32 2.76 17.45 9.40
C PRO A 32 1.94 18.53 10.11
N PHE A 33 1.20 18.12 11.14
CA PHE A 33 0.39 19.04 11.93
C PHE A 33 1.27 20.13 12.58
N GLN A 34 0.77 21.37 12.62
CA GLN A 34 1.43 22.54 13.22
C GLN A 34 2.70 23.09 12.53
N GLY A 35 2.80 22.97 11.21
CA GLY A 35 3.80 23.75 10.46
C GLY A 35 5.25 23.33 10.74
N ALA A 36 5.49 22.05 10.91
CA ALA A 36 6.81 21.46 11.13
C ALA A 36 7.87 21.86 10.09
N ALA A 37 7.46 22.36 8.94
CA ALA A 37 8.33 22.81 7.85
C ALA A 37 9.31 23.93 8.22
N SER A 38 9.12 24.63 9.35
CA SER A 38 9.99 25.73 9.78
C SER A 38 11.20 25.29 10.61
N SER A 39 11.34 24.02 10.94
CA SER A 39 12.34 23.54 11.92
C SER A 39 13.69 23.13 11.31
N GLY A 40 13.85 23.08 9.99
CA GLY A 40 15.06 22.51 9.35
C GLY A 40 15.21 21.00 9.52
N GLN A 41 14.21 20.32 10.11
CA GLN A 41 14.17 18.90 10.36
C GLN A 41 13.52 18.18 9.17
N SER A 42 14.01 16.98 8.85
CA SER A 42 13.34 16.05 7.93
C SER A 42 12.35 15.17 8.68
N PHE A 43 11.28 14.76 7.99
CA PHE A 43 10.17 14.02 8.58
C PHE A 43 9.91 12.67 7.87
N PRO A 44 9.47 11.65 8.60
CA PRO A 44 8.93 10.46 8.01
C PRO A 44 7.82 10.74 7.00
N THR A 45 7.68 9.87 6.00
CA THR A 45 6.66 10.04 4.96
C THR A 45 5.88 8.75 4.74
N MET A 46 4.56 8.82 4.84
CA MET A 46 3.65 7.75 4.46
C MET A 46 3.21 7.93 3.01
N TYR A 47 3.59 6.99 2.15
CA TYR A 47 3.15 6.89 0.76
C TYR A 47 1.96 5.95 0.70
N VAL A 48 0.77 6.50 0.47
CA VAL A 48 -0.50 5.78 0.45
C VAL A 48 -0.94 5.58 -0.99
N LEU A 49 -1.01 4.33 -1.40
CA LEU A 49 -1.50 3.95 -2.72
C LEU A 49 -3.03 3.91 -2.74
N ASP A 50 -3.60 3.85 -3.94
CA ASP A 50 -5.06 3.86 -4.10
C ASP A 50 -5.74 5.11 -3.52
N SER A 51 -5.18 6.29 -3.78
CA SER A 51 -5.63 7.56 -3.22
C SER A 51 -7.15 7.76 -3.26
N SER A 52 -7.81 7.37 -4.36
CA SER A 52 -9.27 7.50 -4.51
C SER A 52 -10.09 6.61 -3.56
N LEU A 53 -9.49 5.56 -3.00
CA LEU A 53 -10.16 4.61 -2.09
C LEU A 53 -9.76 4.81 -0.63
N THR A 54 -8.52 5.21 -0.38
CA THR A 54 -7.92 5.12 0.96
C THR A 54 -7.56 6.46 1.57
N PHE A 55 -7.36 7.51 0.75
CA PHE A 55 -6.84 8.78 1.21
C PHE A 55 -7.65 9.40 2.34
N ASP A 56 -8.97 9.52 2.18
CA ASP A 56 -9.82 10.20 3.17
C ASP A 56 -9.84 9.47 4.52
N ILE A 57 -9.78 8.12 4.49
CA ILE A 57 -9.69 7.30 5.70
C ILE A 57 -8.36 7.53 6.41
N VAL A 58 -7.25 7.47 5.66
CA VAL A 58 -5.91 7.65 6.23
C VAL A 58 -5.70 9.07 6.72
N ALA A 59 -6.08 10.07 5.94
CA ALA A 59 -5.92 11.49 6.31
C ALA A 59 -6.77 11.86 7.53
N GLY A 60 -8.03 11.41 7.58
CA GLY A 60 -8.91 11.64 8.72
C GLY A 60 -8.38 10.96 10.00
N THR A 61 -7.94 9.71 9.89
CA THR A 61 -7.38 8.96 11.02
C THR A 61 -6.07 9.59 11.50
N LYS A 62 -5.17 9.95 10.57
CA LYS A 62 -3.93 10.67 10.89
C LYS A 62 -4.23 11.97 11.66
N HIS A 63 -5.19 12.75 11.19
CA HIS A 63 -5.56 14.00 11.85
C HIS A 63 -6.04 13.78 13.30
N LEU A 64 -6.82 12.73 13.54
CA LEU A 64 -7.22 12.38 14.92
C LEU A 64 -6.00 12.05 15.79
N TYR A 65 -5.03 11.30 15.27
CA TYR A 65 -3.79 11.01 16.00
C TYR A 65 -2.95 12.27 16.22
N ASP A 66 -2.81 13.12 15.23
CA ASP A 66 -2.05 14.38 15.35
C ASP A 66 -2.62 15.29 16.46
N VAL A 67 -3.95 15.29 16.65
CA VAL A 67 -4.62 16.18 17.62
C VAL A 67 -4.73 15.55 19.01
N PHE A 68 -5.05 14.24 19.09
CA PHE A 68 -5.51 13.64 20.35
C PHE A 68 -4.57 12.57 20.93
N SER A 69 -3.59 12.08 20.18
CA SER A 69 -2.82 10.89 20.62
C SER A 69 -1.65 11.21 21.56
N GLY A 70 -1.35 12.48 21.79
CA GLY A 70 -0.21 12.85 22.64
C GLY A 70 1.15 12.40 22.08
N GLY A 71 1.26 12.22 20.77
CA GLY A 71 2.51 11.81 20.11
C GLY A 71 2.64 10.31 19.80
N ALA A 72 1.55 9.53 19.91
CA ALA A 72 1.57 8.12 19.52
C ALA A 72 1.89 7.91 18.02
N LEU A 73 1.53 8.88 17.17
CA LEU A 73 1.98 8.97 15.80
C LEU A 73 3.05 10.06 15.69
N PRO A 74 4.24 9.78 15.13
CA PRO A 74 5.24 10.82 14.89
C PRO A 74 4.72 11.84 13.86
N LEU A 75 5.19 13.07 13.97
CA LEU A 75 4.92 14.09 12.93
C LEU A 75 5.46 13.59 11.59
N CYS A 76 4.59 13.43 10.60
CA CYS A 76 4.94 12.87 9.32
C CYS A 76 4.14 13.49 8.17
N TYR A 77 4.74 13.48 6.98
CA TYR A 77 4.02 13.76 5.74
C TYR A 77 3.12 12.58 5.37
N LEU A 78 1.96 12.90 4.79
CA LEU A 78 1.10 11.94 4.11
C LEU A 78 1.08 12.28 2.62
N VAL A 79 1.53 11.35 1.80
CA VAL A 79 1.52 11.46 0.35
C VAL A 79 0.62 10.38 -0.21
N ALA A 80 -0.52 10.76 -0.79
CA ALA A 80 -1.39 9.80 -1.42
C ALA A 80 -1.25 9.85 -2.95
N ILE A 81 -1.16 8.67 -3.56
CA ILE A 81 -0.87 8.51 -4.98
C ILE A 81 -2.03 7.78 -5.65
N GLY A 82 -2.56 8.40 -6.70
CA GLY A 82 -3.65 7.89 -7.50
C GLY A 82 -3.53 8.34 -8.94
N TYR A 83 -4.64 8.33 -9.65
CA TYR A 83 -4.70 8.71 -11.06
C TYR A 83 -5.62 9.92 -11.21
N ALA A 84 -5.24 10.85 -12.10
CA ALA A 84 -6.08 12.00 -12.45
C ALA A 84 -7.27 11.61 -13.35
N ASP A 85 -7.18 10.46 -13.98
CA ASP A 85 -8.21 9.91 -14.86
C ASP A 85 -9.23 9.08 -14.05
N PRO A 86 -10.54 9.14 -14.35
CA PRO A 86 -11.57 8.42 -13.63
C PRO A 86 -11.53 6.90 -13.79
N ASP A 87 -10.91 6.36 -14.85
CA ASP A 87 -10.75 4.90 -15.01
C ASP A 87 -9.62 4.36 -14.13
N VAL A 88 -9.87 4.38 -12.83
CA VAL A 88 -8.92 3.92 -11.82
C VAL A 88 -8.81 2.39 -11.81
N ALA A 89 -9.92 1.68 -12.00
CA ALA A 89 -9.97 0.22 -11.81
C ALA A 89 -9.00 -0.52 -12.76
N GLY A 90 -9.05 -0.22 -14.05
CA GLY A 90 -8.18 -0.86 -15.04
C GLY A 90 -6.70 -0.55 -14.80
N ARG A 91 -6.37 0.70 -14.42
CA ARG A 91 -4.99 1.09 -14.10
C ARG A 91 -4.45 0.38 -12.88
N ARG A 92 -5.25 0.18 -11.84
CA ARG A 92 -4.86 -0.57 -10.64
C ARG A 92 -4.45 -2.00 -10.97
N PHE A 93 -5.19 -2.68 -11.85
CA PHE A 93 -4.84 -4.04 -12.28
C PHE A 93 -3.54 -4.07 -13.08
N ARG A 94 -3.27 -3.08 -13.91
CA ARG A 94 -1.98 -2.97 -14.59
C ARG A 94 -0.85 -2.74 -13.59
N ASP A 95 -0.97 -1.70 -12.74
CA ASP A 95 0.15 -1.14 -12.01
C ASP A 95 0.45 -1.87 -10.69
N TYR A 96 -0.54 -2.53 -10.10
CA TYR A 96 -0.35 -3.21 -8.81
C TYR A 96 -0.15 -4.73 -8.94
N THR A 97 -0.15 -5.26 -10.16
CA THR A 97 0.08 -6.68 -10.38
C THR A 97 1.46 -6.93 -11.02
N PRO A 98 2.27 -7.83 -10.46
CA PRO A 98 3.64 -8.07 -10.94
C PRO A 98 3.73 -8.87 -12.22
N THR A 99 2.73 -9.69 -12.48
CA THR A 99 2.72 -10.65 -13.59
C THR A 99 1.51 -10.45 -14.49
N LYS A 100 1.67 -10.79 -15.77
CA LYS A 100 0.54 -10.89 -16.70
C LYS A 100 -0.25 -12.14 -16.37
N ALA A 101 -1.47 -11.96 -15.89
CA ALA A 101 -2.37 -13.05 -15.58
C ALA A 101 -3.82 -12.65 -15.84
N GLU A 102 -4.67 -13.65 -16.03
CA GLU A 102 -6.10 -13.48 -16.12
C GLU A 102 -6.73 -13.42 -14.73
N LEU A 103 -7.88 -12.76 -14.64
CA LEU A 103 -8.66 -12.78 -13.42
C LEU A 103 -9.22 -14.18 -13.18
N PRO A 104 -9.32 -14.63 -11.92
CA PRO A 104 -10.05 -15.84 -11.60
C PRO A 104 -11.48 -15.81 -12.16
N SER A 105 -11.99 -16.96 -12.59
CA SER A 105 -13.37 -17.09 -13.03
C SER A 105 -14.32 -16.55 -11.94
N GLY A 106 -15.24 -15.67 -12.32
CA GLY A 106 -16.14 -14.98 -11.37
C GLY A 106 -15.70 -13.57 -10.94
N LEU A 107 -14.44 -13.16 -11.16
CA LEU A 107 -13.99 -11.76 -11.04
C LEU A 107 -13.91 -11.06 -12.42
N SER A 108 -14.70 -11.50 -13.39
CA SER A 108 -14.64 -10.96 -14.75
C SER A 108 -15.00 -9.47 -14.77
N GLN A 109 -14.07 -8.67 -15.24
CA GLN A 109 -14.24 -7.26 -15.57
C GLN A 109 -13.31 -6.87 -16.72
N PRO A 110 -13.62 -5.81 -17.49
CA PRO A 110 -12.69 -5.30 -18.49
C PRO A 110 -11.35 -4.87 -17.88
N LEU A 111 -10.25 -5.27 -18.50
CA LEU A 111 -8.89 -4.86 -18.16
C LEU A 111 -8.24 -4.13 -19.34
N PRO A 112 -8.69 -2.90 -19.66
CA PRO A 112 -8.28 -2.21 -20.90
C PRO A 112 -6.79 -1.90 -20.96
N PHE A 113 -6.11 -1.86 -19.82
CA PHE A 113 -4.67 -1.59 -19.74
C PHE A 113 -3.83 -2.85 -19.48
N GLY A 114 -4.47 -4.03 -19.43
CA GLY A 114 -3.80 -5.30 -19.11
C GLY A 114 -3.39 -5.42 -17.63
N THR A 115 -2.41 -6.28 -17.38
CA THR A 115 -1.87 -6.61 -16.04
C THR A 115 -0.36 -6.77 -16.12
N GLY A 116 0.35 -6.85 -14.98
CA GLY A 116 1.77 -7.15 -14.93
C GLY A 116 2.69 -5.93 -15.10
N GLY A 117 2.23 -4.74 -14.77
CA GLY A 117 2.99 -3.49 -14.87
C GLY A 117 3.65 -3.01 -13.58
N ALA A 118 3.69 -3.81 -12.52
CA ALA A 118 4.21 -3.38 -11.22
C ALA A 118 5.66 -2.89 -11.27
N ALA A 119 6.50 -3.47 -12.11
CA ALA A 119 7.88 -3.00 -12.28
C ALA A 119 7.92 -1.56 -12.82
N SER A 120 7.17 -1.28 -13.90
CA SER A 120 7.08 0.08 -14.47
C SER A 120 6.45 1.08 -13.50
N TYR A 121 5.47 0.64 -12.69
CA TYR A 121 4.88 1.49 -11.67
C TYR A 121 5.87 1.78 -10.52
N LEU A 122 6.69 0.82 -10.17
CA LEU A 122 7.79 1.04 -9.21
C LEU A 122 8.80 2.06 -9.73
N ASP A 123 9.12 2.03 -11.03
CA ASP A 123 9.98 3.04 -11.67
C ASP A 123 9.35 4.44 -11.59
N VAL A 124 8.05 4.58 -11.82
CA VAL A 124 7.34 5.86 -11.62
C VAL A 124 7.38 6.29 -10.15
N LEU A 125 7.04 5.38 -9.23
CA LEU A 125 6.95 5.69 -7.80
C LEU A 125 8.32 6.08 -7.24
N TYR A 126 9.31 5.24 -7.42
CA TYR A 126 10.63 5.37 -6.82
C TYR A 126 11.59 6.24 -7.64
N GLY A 127 11.45 6.24 -8.97
CA GLY A 127 12.31 7.00 -9.86
C GLY A 127 11.82 8.43 -10.15
N GLU A 128 10.51 8.67 -10.07
CA GLU A 128 9.95 9.98 -10.48
C GLU A 128 9.23 10.70 -9.34
N ILE A 129 8.24 10.03 -8.68
CA ILE A 129 7.38 10.66 -7.67
C ILE A 129 8.19 10.99 -6.42
N ILE A 130 8.82 9.99 -5.81
CA ILE A 130 9.56 10.17 -4.55
C ILE A 130 10.68 11.22 -4.69
N PRO A 131 11.58 11.14 -5.68
CA PRO A 131 12.61 12.19 -5.83
C PRO A 131 12.04 13.57 -6.14
N GLY A 132 10.91 13.63 -6.85
CA GLY A 132 10.20 14.87 -7.10
C GLY A 132 9.67 15.54 -5.84
N LEU A 133 9.20 14.75 -4.88
CA LEU A 133 8.72 15.21 -3.58
C LEU A 133 9.87 15.58 -2.64
N GLU A 134 10.92 14.79 -2.57
CA GLU A 134 12.08 15.01 -1.72
C GLU A 134 12.84 16.32 -2.09
N ARG A 135 12.72 16.75 -3.33
CA ARG A 135 13.22 18.09 -3.74
C ARG A 135 12.32 19.25 -3.29
N ARG A 136 11.08 19.02 -2.90
CA ARG A 136 10.07 20.04 -2.55
C ARG A 136 9.80 20.14 -1.07
N TYR A 137 9.95 19.01 -0.37
CA TYR A 137 9.59 18.89 1.04
C TYR A 137 10.73 18.28 1.84
N PRO A 138 10.86 18.60 3.13
CA PRO A 138 11.89 18.05 4.01
C PRO A 138 11.52 16.60 4.42
N LEU A 139 11.52 15.67 3.48
CA LEU A 139 11.24 14.27 3.71
C LEU A 139 12.51 13.52 4.11
N ASP A 140 12.44 12.62 5.11
CA ASP A 140 13.57 11.75 5.43
C ASP A 140 13.55 10.50 4.52
N PRO A 141 14.54 10.32 3.64
CA PRO A 141 14.57 9.20 2.73
C PRO A 141 14.78 7.83 3.42
N ARG A 142 15.14 7.82 4.70
CA ARG A 142 15.32 6.60 5.50
C ARG A 142 14.03 6.18 6.21
N GLU A 143 13.07 7.09 6.34
CA GLU A 143 11.83 6.88 7.09
C GLU A 143 10.60 6.92 6.17
N ARG A 144 10.66 6.09 5.11
CA ARG A 144 9.55 5.93 4.17
C ARG A 144 8.67 4.75 4.57
N VAL A 145 7.37 5.00 4.64
CA VAL A 145 6.32 4.00 4.87
C VAL A 145 5.53 3.80 3.58
N LEU A 146 5.35 2.57 3.13
CA LEU A 146 4.43 2.22 2.05
C LEU A 146 3.13 1.65 2.62
N VAL A 147 2.01 2.26 2.25
CA VAL A 147 0.66 1.81 2.65
C VAL A 147 -0.07 1.30 1.43
N GLY A 148 -0.47 0.04 1.46
CA GLY A 148 -1.21 -0.59 0.37
C GLY A 148 -2.35 -1.47 0.87
N TYR A 149 -3.48 -1.47 0.13
CA TYR A 149 -4.66 -2.25 0.41
C TYR A 149 -5.05 -3.10 -0.81
N SER A 150 -5.38 -4.37 -0.58
CA SER A 150 -5.86 -5.25 -1.65
C SER A 150 -4.82 -5.39 -2.78
N LEU A 151 -5.11 -4.94 -4.01
CA LEU A 151 -4.15 -4.93 -5.11
C LEU A 151 -2.92 -4.06 -4.81
N SER A 152 -3.09 -2.87 -4.23
CA SER A 152 -1.94 -2.07 -3.81
C SER A 152 -1.19 -2.68 -2.62
N GLY A 153 -1.86 -3.50 -1.80
CA GLY A 153 -1.20 -4.37 -0.81
C GLY A 153 -0.35 -5.47 -1.47
N ARG A 154 -0.81 -6.01 -2.62
CA ARG A 154 -0.01 -6.93 -3.45
C ARG A 154 1.23 -6.23 -4.01
N PHE A 155 1.08 -5.00 -4.49
CA PHE A 155 2.21 -4.19 -4.94
C PHE A 155 3.18 -3.86 -3.79
N ALA A 156 2.69 -3.54 -2.60
CA ALA A 156 3.54 -3.33 -1.43
C ALA A 156 4.34 -4.59 -1.08
N THR A 157 3.73 -5.78 -1.18
CA THR A 157 4.42 -7.07 -1.02
C THR A 157 5.47 -7.29 -2.13
N TYR A 158 5.16 -6.93 -3.37
CA TYR A 158 6.12 -6.97 -4.48
C TYR A 158 7.33 -6.07 -4.21
N THR A 159 7.08 -4.84 -3.76
CA THR A 159 8.14 -3.87 -3.45
C THR A 159 9.06 -4.36 -2.33
N LEU A 160 8.50 -5.04 -1.33
CA LEU A 160 9.27 -5.60 -0.20
C LEU A 160 10.38 -6.55 -0.67
N PHE A 161 10.14 -7.35 -1.71
CA PHE A 161 11.12 -8.33 -2.21
C PHE A 161 11.92 -7.85 -3.42
N ASN A 162 11.39 -6.91 -4.22
CA ASN A 162 12.02 -6.49 -5.47
C ASN A 162 12.71 -5.11 -5.39
N ALA A 163 12.37 -4.32 -4.36
CA ALA A 163 13.02 -3.03 -4.08
C ALA A 163 13.14 -2.78 -2.56
N PRO A 164 13.87 -3.64 -1.83
CA PRO A 164 13.88 -3.63 -0.36
C PRO A 164 14.41 -2.34 0.25
N ASN A 165 15.22 -1.57 -0.49
CA ASN A 165 15.76 -0.29 -0.04
C ASN A 165 14.83 0.90 -0.35
N ALA A 166 13.71 0.68 -1.03
CA ALA A 166 12.78 1.75 -1.38
C ALA A 166 12.01 2.26 -0.15
N PHE A 167 11.62 1.34 0.72
CA PHE A 167 10.85 1.62 1.93
C PHE A 167 11.37 0.80 3.11
N GLY A 168 11.50 1.45 4.26
CA GLY A 168 11.87 0.75 5.50
C GLY A 168 10.68 0.18 6.27
N ARG A 169 9.45 0.66 5.97
CA ARG A 169 8.23 0.31 6.70
C ARG A 169 7.07 0.05 5.75
N TYR A 170 6.22 -0.90 6.11
CA TYR A 170 5.09 -1.34 5.29
C TYR A 170 3.84 -1.52 6.16
N LEU A 171 2.76 -0.85 5.79
CA LEU A 171 1.40 -1.16 6.24
C LEU A 171 0.68 -1.85 5.09
N ILE A 172 0.52 -3.16 5.21
CA ILE A 172 -0.06 -4.01 4.18
C ILE A 172 -1.42 -4.51 4.65
N ILE A 173 -2.48 -4.02 4.01
CA ILE A 173 -3.86 -4.30 4.39
C ILE A 173 -4.49 -5.27 3.40
N SER A 174 -4.93 -6.43 3.86
CA SER A 174 -5.64 -7.44 3.07
C SER A 174 -5.08 -7.63 1.65
N PRO A 175 -3.77 -7.93 1.52
CA PRO A 175 -3.10 -7.95 0.21
C PRO A 175 -3.64 -9.05 -0.69
N SER A 176 -3.83 -8.76 -1.98
CA SER A 176 -4.29 -9.72 -3.00
C SER A 176 -3.21 -10.76 -3.34
N LEU A 177 -2.77 -11.55 -2.35
CA LEU A 177 -1.71 -12.56 -2.52
C LEU A 177 -2.12 -13.74 -3.40
N TRP A 178 -3.42 -13.87 -3.68
CA TRP A 178 -3.98 -14.84 -4.62
C TRP A 178 -3.62 -14.56 -6.08
N TRP A 179 -3.16 -13.33 -6.39
CA TRP A 179 -2.82 -12.94 -7.75
C TRP A 179 -1.86 -13.94 -8.39
N ASP A 180 -2.17 -14.33 -9.63
CA ASP A 180 -1.39 -15.27 -10.44
C ASP A 180 -0.96 -16.51 -9.61
N ARG A 181 -1.97 -17.20 -9.06
CA ARG A 181 -1.78 -18.44 -8.28
C ARG A 181 -0.82 -18.30 -7.09
N GLY A 182 -0.74 -17.10 -6.51
CA GLY A 182 0.14 -16.85 -5.38
C GLY A 182 1.57 -16.53 -5.77
N SER A 183 1.79 -15.82 -6.89
CA SER A 183 3.12 -15.41 -7.35
C SER A 183 3.96 -14.67 -6.30
N ALA A 184 3.33 -14.05 -5.29
CA ALA A 184 4.03 -13.45 -4.15
C ALA A 184 4.93 -14.44 -3.39
N PHE A 185 4.53 -15.70 -3.31
CA PHE A 185 5.31 -16.74 -2.64
C PHE A 185 6.56 -17.16 -3.43
N LEU A 186 6.51 -17.04 -4.76
CA LEU A 186 7.67 -17.26 -5.62
C LEU A 186 8.66 -16.11 -5.49
N GLU A 187 8.18 -14.87 -5.35
CA GLU A 187 9.03 -13.70 -5.10
C GLU A 187 9.71 -13.80 -3.74
N GLU A 188 8.99 -14.17 -2.69
CA GLU A 188 9.53 -14.43 -1.34
C GLU A 188 10.61 -15.52 -1.39
N GLU A 189 10.34 -16.62 -2.06
CA GLU A 189 11.29 -17.73 -2.19
C GLU A 189 12.53 -17.32 -3.00
N ALA A 190 12.37 -16.55 -4.08
CA ALA A 190 13.49 -16.05 -4.88
C ALA A 190 14.38 -15.12 -4.05
N TRP A 191 13.77 -14.22 -3.25
CA TRP A 191 14.49 -13.38 -2.30
C TRP A 191 15.31 -14.24 -1.31
N ALA A 192 14.67 -15.22 -0.68
CA ALA A 192 15.27 -16.06 0.34
C ALA A 192 16.44 -16.94 -0.16
N ARG A 193 16.45 -17.28 -1.45
CA ARG A 193 17.58 -18.04 -2.06
C ARG A 193 18.85 -17.21 -2.16
N SER A 194 18.74 -15.90 -2.22
CA SER A 194 19.86 -15.01 -2.50
C SER A 194 20.20 -14.07 -1.34
N ASN A 195 19.37 -14.05 -0.29
CA ASN A 195 19.51 -13.11 0.81
C ASN A 195 19.32 -13.79 2.17
N THR A 196 20.15 -13.44 3.11
CA THR A 196 20.09 -13.95 4.49
C THR A 196 19.41 -12.96 5.45
N ASP A 197 18.99 -11.80 4.96
CA ASP A 197 18.31 -10.78 5.74
C ASP A 197 17.31 -10.00 4.88
N LEU A 198 16.35 -9.37 5.57
CA LEU A 198 15.36 -8.47 4.97
C LEU A 198 15.14 -7.29 5.93
N GLN A 199 15.75 -6.17 5.62
CA GLN A 199 15.66 -4.98 6.48
C GLN A 199 14.32 -4.26 6.24
N ALA A 200 13.29 -4.67 6.99
CA ALA A 200 11.95 -4.08 6.90
C ALA A 200 11.19 -4.20 8.23
N ARG A 201 10.23 -3.29 8.41
CA ARG A 201 9.21 -3.32 9.44
C ARG A 201 7.86 -3.44 8.77
N VAL A 202 7.17 -4.55 9.00
CA VAL A 202 5.93 -4.91 8.29
C VAL A 202 4.79 -5.06 9.29
N PHE A 203 3.77 -4.24 9.16
CA PHE A 203 2.49 -4.48 9.80
C PHE A 203 1.52 -5.03 8.76
N LEU A 204 1.20 -6.32 8.89
CA LEU A 204 0.32 -7.06 8.01
C LEU A 204 -1.04 -7.21 8.70
N VAL A 205 -2.11 -6.73 8.08
CA VAL A 205 -3.43 -6.73 8.72
C VAL A 205 -4.53 -7.11 7.75
N GLY A 206 -5.47 -7.93 8.20
CA GLY A 206 -6.63 -8.37 7.42
C GLY A 206 -7.84 -8.64 8.32
N GLY A 207 -8.95 -8.97 7.71
CA GLY A 207 -10.18 -9.35 8.41
C GLY A 207 -10.27 -10.86 8.59
N ASP A 208 -10.74 -11.33 9.75
CA ASP A 208 -10.89 -12.76 10.00
C ASP A 208 -12.06 -13.38 9.24
N ALA A 209 -13.01 -12.58 8.74
CA ALA A 209 -14.12 -13.01 7.91
C ALA A 209 -13.83 -12.96 6.39
N GLU A 210 -12.60 -12.66 5.96
CA GLU A 210 -12.28 -12.55 4.53
C GLU A 210 -12.14 -13.91 3.81
N GLU A 211 -11.95 -15.01 4.54
CA GLU A 211 -11.80 -16.34 3.96
C GLU A 211 -13.12 -16.94 3.49
N THR A 212 -14.21 -16.72 4.25
CA THR A 212 -15.47 -17.45 4.11
C THR A 212 -16.50 -16.76 3.23
N SER A 213 -16.35 -15.52 2.93
CA SER A 213 -17.40 -14.71 2.31
C SER A 213 -17.06 -14.25 0.90
N GLY A 214 -16.63 -15.14 0.02
CA GLY A 214 -16.40 -14.78 -1.39
C GLY A 214 -15.65 -13.44 -1.57
N GLY A 215 -14.84 -13.07 -0.58
CA GLY A 215 -14.05 -11.84 -0.57
C GLY A 215 -14.81 -10.56 -0.20
N GLY A 216 -16.09 -10.60 0.08
CA GLY A 216 -16.86 -9.38 0.45
C GLY A 216 -16.92 -8.29 -0.63
N TRP A 217 -16.49 -8.58 -1.84
CA TRP A 217 -16.43 -7.63 -2.96
C TRP A 217 -17.80 -7.22 -3.48
N ARG A 218 -18.78 -8.10 -3.30
CA ARG A 218 -20.18 -7.82 -3.62
C ARG A 218 -21.05 -8.52 -2.59
N ASN A 219 -21.81 -7.77 -1.83
CA ASN A 219 -22.80 -8.29 -0.89
C ASN A 219 -23.88 -9.19 -1.52
N ASN A 220 -23.84 -9.40 -2.84
CA ASN A 220 -24.83 -10.08 -3.66
C ASN A 220 -24.27 -11.21 -4.52
N LEU A 221 -23.00 -11.63 -4.38
CA LEU A 221 -22.57 -12.87 -5.00
C LEU A 221 -23.01 -14.00 -4.08
N PRO A 222 -23.74 -15.02 -4.61
CA PRO A 222 -24.03 -16.22 -3.86
C PRO A 222 -22.73 -16.83 -3.34
N ASP A 223 -22.72 -17.37 -2.13
CA ASP A 223 -21.59 -18.12 -1.55
C ASP A 223 -21.11 -19.26 -2.45
N GLU A 224 -21.94 -19.70 -3.39
CA GLU A 224 -21.69 -20.73 -4.38
C GLU A 224 -20.71 -20.30 -5.51
N VAL A 225 -20.50 -19.00 -5.73
CA VAL A 225 -19.44 -18.50 -6.62
C VAL A 225 -18.14 -18.32 -5.85
N GLY A 226 -17.91 -19.19 -4.88
CA GLY A 226 -16.74 -19.22 -4.02
C GLY A 226 -15.46 -19.20 -4.83
N LEU A 227 -14.99 -18.01 -5.19
CA LEU A 227 -13.63 -17.83 -5.65
C LEU A 227 -12.73 -18.12 -4.46
N PRO A 228 -11.94 -19.18 -4.52
CA PRO A 228 -11.03 -19.52 -3.43
C PRO A 228 -9.86 -18.52 -3.46
N LEU A 229 -10.13 -17.24 -3.23
CA LEU A 229 -9.07 -16.23 -3.13
C LEU A 229 -8.17 -16.52 -1.92
N ARG A 230 -8.66 -17.32 -0.97
CA ARG A 230 -7.90 -17.75 0.21
C ARG A 230 -7.18 -16.58 0.89
N GLN A 231 -7.89 -15.45 0.98
CA GLN A 231 -7.31 -14.17 1.39
C GLN A 231 -6.57 -14.27 2.73
N LEU A 232 -7.25 -14.80 3.74
CA LEU A 232 -6.69 -14.98 5.07
C LEU A 232 -5.64 -16.10 5.11
N THR A 233 -5.90 -17.23 4.44
CA THR A 233 -4.94 -18.34 4.34
C THR A 233 -3.63 -17.86 3.71
N ASN A 234 -3.68 -17.11 2.62
CA ASN A 234 -2.48 -16.59 1.95
C ASN A 234 -1.73 -15.58 2.82
N MET A 235 -2.46 -14.73 3.55
CA MET A 235 -1.84 -13.77 4.47
C MET A 235 -1.11 -14.49 5.62
N ARG A 236 -1.73 -15.51 6.22
CA ARG A 236 -1.09 -16.35 7.25
C ARG A 236 0.10 -17.13 6.71
N GLU A 237 0.05 -17.57 5.46
CA GLU A 237 1.17 -18.27 4.83
C GLU A 237 2.35 -17.34 4.62
N LEU A 238 2.12 -16.09 4.18
CA LEU A 238 3.19 -15.09 4.05
C LEU A 238 3.85 -14.82 5.41
N ASP A 239 3.04 -14.57 6.46
CA ASP A 239 3.53 -14.36 7.83
C ASP A 239 4.38 -15.55 8.30
N ARG A 240 3.86 -16.78 8.17
CA ARG A 240 4.57 -18.01 8.55
C ARG A 240 5.90 -18.17 7.81
N ARG A 241 5.94 -17.89 6.50
CA ARG A 241 7.17 -17.98 5.70
C ARG A 241 8.20 -16.98 6.20
N LEU A 242 7.82 -15.72 6.34
CA LEU A 242 8.72 -14.67 6.81
C LEU A 242 9.24 -14.94 8.23
N ALA A 243 8.39 -15.40 9.13
CA ALA A 243 8.80 -15.82 10.47
C ALA A 243 9.82 -16.96 10.45
N ALA A 244 9.63 -17.95 9.56
CA ALA A 244 10.53 -19.11 9.44
C ALA A 244 11.92 -18.75 8.86
N ARG A 245 12.07 -17.62 8.15
CA ARG A 245 13.37 -17.18 7.60
C ARG A 245 14.34 -16.68 8.67
N ASN A 246 13.83 -16.26 9.81
CA ASN A 246 14.65 -15.71 10.92
C ASN A 246 15.57 -14.56 10.47
N TYR A 247 15.09 -13.70 9.57
CA TYR A 247 15.83 -12.52 9.13
C TYR A 247 16.14 -11.59 10.31
N PRO A 248 17.41 -11.29 10.62
CA PRO A 248 17.75 -10.53 11.83
C PRO A 248 17.20 -9.11 11.86
N SER A 249 17.04 -8.48 10.69
CA SER A 249 16.56 -7.08 10.59
C SER A 249 15.07 -6.97 10.27
N LEU A 250 14.36 -8.09 10.05
CA LEU A 250 12.91 -8.06 9.84
C LEU A 250 12.17 -7.93 11.17
N ARG A 251 11.24 -7.00 11.21
CA ARG A 251 10.21 -6.93 12.24
C ARG A 251 8.86 -7.06 11.56
N ILE A 252 8.13 -8.12 11.86
CA ILE A 252 6.79 -8.34 11.32
C ILE A 252 5.80 -8.53 12.45
N LYS A 253 4.66 -7.88 12.33
CA LYS A 253 3.50 -8.08 13.21
C LYS A 253 2.28 -8.30 12.33
N THR A 254 1.52 -9.33 12.63
CA THR A 254 0.28 -9.64 11.92
C THR A 254 -0.91 -9.48 12.85
N ALA A 255 -1.97 -8.85 12.37
CA ALA A 255 -3.20 -8.65 13.10
C ALA A 255 -4.43 -9.04 12.27
N LEU A 256 -5.46 -9.54 12.95
CA LEU A 256 -6.76 -9.83 12.36
C LEU A 256 -7.82 -8.95 13.02
N ILE A 257 -8.61 -8.27 12.20
CA ILE A 257 -9.75 -7.47 12.65
C ILE A 257 -10.94 -8.42 12.80
N PRO A 258 -11.52 -8.56 14.00
CA PRO A 258 -12.68 -9.41 14.22
C PRO A 258 -13.85 -9.00 13.33
N GLU A 259 -14.52 -10.00 12.73
CA GLU A 259 -15.63 -9.82 11.79
C GLU A 259 -15.30 -8.92 10.57
N GLY A 260 -14.03 -8.59 10.40
CA GLY A 260 -13.54 -7.76 9.30
C GLY A 260 -13.70 -8.47 7.97
N ARG A 261 -14.37 -7.83 7.03
CA ARG A 261 -14.50 -8.24 5.64
C ARG A 261 -13.64 -7.34 4.78
N HIS A 262 -13.37 -7.72 3.55
CA HIS A 262 -12.44 -7.02 2.67
C HIS A 262 -12.59 -5.49 2.63
N VAL A 263 -13.82 -4.97 2.59
CA VAL A 263 -14.09 -3.52 2.60
C VAL A 263 -14.14 -2.95 4.02
N THR A 264 -14.78 -3.64 4.95
CA THR A 264 -15.00 -3.12 6.31
C THR A 264 -13.76 -3.16 7.19
N VAL A 265 -12.73 -3.92 6.81
CA VAL A 265 -11.45 -4.00 7.52
C VAL A 265 -10.65 -2.71 7.44
N VAL A 266 -10.80 -1.93 6.37
CA VAL A 266 -9.88 -0.81 6.05
C VAL A 266 -9.83 0.26 7.14
N PRO A 267 -10.96 0.80 7.67
CA PRO A 267 -10.88 1.83 8.70
C PRO A 267 -10.16 1.37 9.97
N ALA A 268 -10.47 0.15 10.44
CA ALA A 268 -9.83 -0.41 11.63
C ALA A 268 -8.35 -0.73 11.41
N ALA A 269 -8.02 -1.29 10.24
CA ALA A 269 -6.63 -1.58 9.85
C ALA A 269 -5.79 -0.30 9.75
N VAL A 270 -6.35 0.77 9.21
CA VAL A 270 -5.69 2.09 9.17
C VAL A 270 -5.50 2.63 10.58
N ALA A 271 -6.55 2.59 11.42
CA ALA A 271 -6.46 3.09 12.78
C ALA A 271 -5.36 2.40 13.61
N LEU A 272 -5.27 1.09 13.54
CA LEU A 272 -4.18 0.34 14.20
C LEU A 272 -2.84 0.55 13.50
N GLY A 273 -2.83 0.44 12.18
CA GLY A 273 -1.61 0.36 11.38
C GLY A 273 -0.78 1.65 11.40
N LEU A 274 -1.41 2.81 11.48
CA LEU A 274 -0.69 4.09 11.51
C LEU A 274 0.26 4.19 12.72
N VAL A 275 -0.12 3.64 13.86
CA VAL A 275 0.72 3.62 15.06
C VAL A 275 1.69 2.45 15.02
N GLU A 276 1.20 1.25 14.75
CA GLU A 276 1.97 0.02 14.78
C GLU A 276 3.17 0.04 13.82
N VAL A 277 3.01 0.59 12.63
CA VAL A 277 4.10 0.65 11.63
C VAL A 277 5.28 1.50 12.08
N PHE A 278 5.07 2.43 13.01
CA PHE A 278 6.14 3.22 13.62
C PHE A 278 6.64 2.62 14.94
N ALA A 279 5.82 1.82 15.64
CA ALA A 279 6.18 1.17 16.88
C ALA A 279 7.10 -0.05 16.70
N LEU A 280 7.04 -0.72 15.52
CA LEU A 280 7.92 -1.82 15.16
C LEU A 280 9.35 -1.31 14.95
#